data_dee4e2d6cb631897337389e14cbe90a0
#
_entry.id   dee4e2d6cb631897337389e14cbe90a0
#
_cell.length_a   1.000
_cell.length_b   1.000
_cell.length_c   1.000
_cell.angle_alpha   90.00
_cell.angle_beta   90.00
_cell.angle_gamma   90.00
#
_symmetry.space_group_name_H-M   'P 1'
#
loop_
_entity.id
_entity.type
_entity.pdbx_description
1 polymer ?
#
loop_
_entity_poly.entity_id
_entity_poly.type
_entity_poly.pdbx_seq_one_letter_code
_entity_poly.pdbx_strand_id
1 'polypeptide(L)'
;MNLLTQRIEAFSDLAKELENYFLYKEKAPLYKKIELILEEAERKNAWFDRENCLMTLHHWAGLLKKENLSQWLSSYSIENIPQKRIALILAGNIPLVGFHDLLCTLL
;
A
#
# COMPACT_ATOMS: atom_id res chain seq x y z
N MET A 1 16.10 15.22 7.01
CA MET A 1 15.00 14.67 6.18
C MET A 1 13.67 15.02 6.84
N ASN A 2 12.77 15.65 6.11
CA ASN A 2 11.48 16.02 6.70
C ASN A 2 10.54 14.79 6.78
N LEU A 3 9.46 14.94 7.52
CA LEU A 3 8.53 13.85 7.77
C LEU A 3 7.84 13.34 6.48
N LEU A 4 7.51 14.26 5.57
CA LEU A 4 6.91 13.88 4.28
C LEU A 4 7.86 12.99 3.47
N THR A 5 9.13 13.36 3.39
CA THR A 5 10.14 12.55 2.68
C THR A 5 10.27 11.17 3.29
N GLN A 6 10.27 11.06 4.61
CA GLN A 6 10.32 9.78 5.31
C GLN A 6 9.10 8.91 4.99
N ARG A 7 7.92 9.51 4.93
CA ARG A 7 6.68 8.81 4.60
C ARG A 7 6.67 8.33 3.15
N ILE A 8 7.13 9.16 2.22
CA ILE A 8 7.26 8.77 0.82
C ILE A 8 8.23 7.59 0.68
N GLU A 9 9.35 7.63 1.39
CA GLU A 9 10.31 6.53 1.37
C GLU A 9 9.73 5.24 1.95
N ALA A 10 8.97 5.33 3.04
CA ALA A 10 8.33 4.16 3.63
C ALA A 10 7.36 3.49 2.65
N PHE A 11 6.52 4.26 1.97
CA PHE A 11 5.63 3.71 0.95
C PHE A 11 6.37 3.21 -0.28
N SER A 12 7.45 3.86 -0.66
CA SER A 12 8.33 3.40 -1.74
C SER A 12 8.98 2.05 -1.39
N ASP A 13 9.38 1.86 -0.13
CA ASP A 13 9.92 0.59 0.34
C ASP A 13 8.85 -0.51 0.30
N LEU A 14 7.61 -0.19 0.66
CA LEU A 14 6.50 -1.12 0.50
C LEU A 14 6.32 -1.51 -0.96
N ALA A 15 6.41 -0.55 -1.88
CA ALA A 15 6.32 -0.83 -3.32
C ALA A 15 7.40 -1.83 -3.76
N LYS A 16 8.62 -1.66 -3.28
CA LYS A 16 9.73 -2.57 -3.58
C LYS A 16 9.46 -3.98 -3.06
N GLU A 17 8.93 -4.10 -1.84
CA GLU A 17 8.61 -5.39 -1.25
C GLU A 17 7.49 -6.09 -2.02
N LEU A 18 6.47 -5.36 -2.46
CA LEU A 18 5.42 -5.92 -3.31
C LEU A 18 5.96 -6.34 -4.67
N GLU A 19 6.83 -5.54 -5.27
CA GLU A 19 7.47 -5.88 -6.55
C GLU A 19 8.33 -7.15 -6.41
N ASN A 20 9.09 -7.26 -5.32
CA ASN A 20 9.88 -8.45 -5.02
C ASN A 20 9.01 -9.70 -4.89
N TYR A 21 7.84 -9.58 -4.28
CA TYR A 21 6.88 -10.68 -4.20
C TYR A 21 6.51 -11.20 -5.58
N PHE A 22 6.22 -10.32 -6.54
CA PHE A 22 5.84 -10.72 -7.89
C PHE A 22 7.01 -11.27 -8.70
N LEU A 23 8.21 -10.70 -8.52
CA LEU A 23 9.40 -11.09 -9.29
C LEU A 23 10.08 -12.35 -8.75
N TYR A 24 10.20 -12.47 -7.44
CA TYR A 24 11.02 -13.52 -6.82
C TYR A 24 10.21 -14.60 -6.11
N LYS A 25 8.92 -14.40 -5.94
CA LYS A 25 7.98 -15.38 -5.34
C LYS A 25 8.51 -15.92 -4.02
N GLU A 26 8.72 -17.23 -3.87
CA GLU A 26 9.14 -17.86 -2.61
C GLU A 26 10.43 -17.28 -2.03
N LYS A 27 11.25 -16.64 -2.85
CA LYS A 27 12.50 -16.02 -2.40
C LYS A 27 12.30 -14.61 -1.82
N ALA A 28 11.12 -14.00 -2.04
CA ALA A 28 10.84 -12.67 -1.51
C ALA A 28 10.65 -12.70 0.01
N PRO A 29 11.17 -11.69 0.75
CA PRO A 29 11.08 -11.68 2.22
C PRO A 29 9.65 -11.74 2.75
N LEU A 30 8.70 -11.09 2.09
CA LEU A 30 7.31 -11.04 2.53
C LEU A 30 6.40 -12.08 1.87
N TYR A 31 6.96 -13.02 1.11
CA TYR A 31 6.16 -13.99 0.38
C TYR A 31 5.17 -14.74 1.28
N LYS A 32 5.65 -15.31 2.38
CA LYS A 32 4.78 -16.08 3.28
C LYS A 32 3.68 -15.23 3.91
N LYS A 33 4.00 -14.01 4.30
CA LYS A 33 3.01 -13.09 4.90
C LYS A 33 1.93 -12.71 3.90
N ILE A 34 2.31 -12.40 2.68
CA ILE A 34 1.36 -12.03 1.62
C ILE A 34 0.48 -13.21 1.26
N GLU A 35 1.05 -14.41 1.13
CA GLU A 35 0.27 -15.63 0.85
C GLU A 35 -0.77 -15.90 1.94
N LEU A 36 -0.41 -15.73 3.23
CA LEU A 36 -1.35 -15.89 4.33
C LEU A 36 -2.49 -14.87 4.27
N ILE A 37 -2.18 -13.62 3.94
CA ILE A 37 -3.19 -12.57 3.81
C ILE A 37 -4.16 -12.88 2.66
N LEU A 38 -3.64 -13.36 1.54
CA LEU A 38 -4.46 -13.73 0.37
C LEU A 38 -5.40 -14.90 0.70
N GLU A 39 -4.89 -15.91 1.38
CA GLU A 39 -5.69 -17.05 1.82
C GLU A 39 -6.81 -16.63 2.77
N GLU A 40 -6.49 -15.79 3.75
CA GLU A 40 -7.48 -15.31 4.71
C GLU A 40 -8.53 -14.43 4.07
N ALA A 41 -8.15 -13.58 3.13
CA ALA A 41 -9.08 -12.72 2.42
C ALA A 41 -10.11 -13.54 1.64
N GLU A 42 -9.66 -14.55 0.91
CA GLU A 42 -10.53 -15.43 0.15
C GLU A 42 -11.46 -16.25 1.04
N ARG A 43 -10.94 -16.72 2.17
CA ARG A 43 -11.74 -17.48 3.15
C ARG A 43 -12.84 -16.63 3.79
N LYS A 44 -12.54 -15.36 4.10
CA LYS A 44 -13.50 -14.45 4.74
C LYS A 44 -14.53 -13.90 3.78
N ASN A 45 -14.17 -13.72 2.51
CA ASN A 45 -15.07 -13.19 1.51
C ASN A 45 -14.73 -13.76 0.12
N ALA A 46 -15.58 -14.65 -0.38
CA ALA A 46 -15.37 -15.32 -1.66
C ALA A 46 -15.39 -14.40 -2.88
N TRP A 47 -15.92 -13.16 -2.74
CA TRP A 47 -15.88 -12.15 -3.81
C TRP A 47 -14.46 -11.66 -4.08
N PHE A 48 -13.56 -11.83 -3.10
CA PHE A 48 -12.16 -11.41 -3.21
C PHE A 48 -11.27 -12.62 -3.43
N ASP A 49 -11.39 -13.19 -4.62
CA ASP A 49 -10.55 -14.30 -5.00
C ASP A 49 -9.08 -13.88 -5.10
N ARG A 50 -8.21 -14.86 -5.14
CA ARG A 50 -6.77 -14.66 -5.20
C ARG A 50 -6.36 -13.79 -6.41
N GLU A 51 -6.98 -14.01 -7.56
CA GLU A 51 -6.64 -13.30 -8.79
C GLU A 51 -6.91 -11.80 -8.68
N ASN A 52 -8.08 -11.42 -8.18
CA ASN A 52 -8.44 -10.01 -7.98
C ASN A 52 -7.55 -9.35 -6.93
N CYS A 53 -7.26 -10.03 -5.83
CA CYS A 53 -6.35 -9.51 -4.81
C CYS A 53 -4.94 -9.30 -5.36
N LEU A 54 -4.42 -10.24 -6.13
CA LEU A 54 -3.11 -10.12 -6.75
C LEU A 54 -3.06 -8.94 -7.73
N MET A 55 -4.10 -8.76 -8.52
CA MET A 55 -4.18 -7.63 -9.44
C MET A 55 -4.14 -6.29 -8.70
N THR A 56 -4.85 -6.19 -7.59
CA THR A 56 -4.86 -4.99 -6.74
C THR A 56 -3.47 -4.74 -6.14
N LEU A 57 -2.82 -5.75 -5.60
CA LEU A 57 -1.46 -5.62 -5.06
C LEU A 57 -0.47 -5.19 -6.13
N HIS A 58 -0.55 -5.76 -7.31
CA HIS A 58 0.32 -5.39 -8.43
C HIS A 58 0.13 -3.94 -8.84
N HIS A 59 -1.13 -3.49 -8.89
CA HIS A 59 -1.46 -2.11 -9.21
C HIS A 59 -0.86 -1.14 -8.18
N TRP A 60 -1.01 -1.42 -6.89
CA TRP A 60 -0.43 -0.59 -5.85
C TRP A 60 1.10 -0.62 -5.85
N ALA A 61 1.72 -1.74 -6.18
CA ALA A 61 3.17 -1.82 -6.31
C ALA A 61 3.70 -0.80 -7.33
N GLY A 62 2.97 -0.59 -8.42
CA GLY A 62 3.32 0.44 -9.40
C GLY A 62 3.05 1.86 -8.93
N LEU A 63 1.87 2.09 -8.33
CA LEU A 63 1.46 3.42 -7.89
C LEU A 63 2.32 3.98 -6.75
N LEU A 64 2.81 3.12 -5.87
CA LEU A 64 3.58 3.56 -4.70
C LEU A 64 5.05 3.83 -4.99
N LYS A 65 5.51 3.71 -6.22
CA LYS A 65 6.89 4.05 -6.56
C LYS A 65 7.18 5.51 -6.23
N LYS A 66 8.40 5.77 -5.77
CA LYS A 66 8.82 7.11 -5.32
C LYS A 66 8.54 8.19 -6.34
N GLU A 67 8.82 7.92 -7.60
CA GLU A 67 8.61 8.86 -8.70
C GLU A 67 7.13 9.23 -8.85
N ASN A 68 6.26 8.22 -8.77
CA ASN A 68 4.81 8.42 -8.88
C ASN A 68 4.25 9.18 -7.70
N LEU A 69 4.67 8.86 -6.48
CA LEU A 69 4.25 9.58 -5.28
C LEU A 69 4.71 11.03 -5.31
N SER A 70 5.96 11.27 -5.69
CA SER A 70 6.53 12.61 -5.76
C SER A 70 5.82 13.46 -6.80
N GLN A 71 5.51 12.90 -7.97
CA GLN A 71 4.79 13.59 -9.02
C GLN A 71 3.36 13.92 -8.58
N TRP A 72 2.67 12.97 -7.97
CA TRP A 72 1.31 13.19 -7.47
C TRP A 72 1.26 14.32 -6.44
N LEU A 73 2.18 14.29 -5.46
CA LEU A 73 2.18 15.26 -4.37
C LEU A 73 2.73 16.63 -4.78
N SER A 74 3.41 16.73 -5.92
CA SER A 74 4.02 17.99 -6.38
C SER A 74 2.99 19.08 -6.66
N SER A 75 1.74 18.72 -6.95
CA SER A 75 0.65 19.68 -7.22
C SER A 75 -0.02 20.20 -5.96
N TYR A 76 0.36 19.69 -4.77
CA TYR A 76 -0.23 20.10 -3.50
C TYR A 76 0.77 20.87 -2.66
N SER A 77 0.30 21.88 -1.94
CA SER A 77 1.10 22.63 -0.98
C SER A 77 0.98 21.95 0.40
N ILE A 78 1.88 21.01 0.68
CA ILE A 78 1.84 20.19 1.89
C ILE A 78 2.82 20.70 2.95
N GLU A 79 3.63 21.70 2.63
CA GLU A 79 4.61 22.25 3.53
C GLU A 79 3.93 23.00 4.70
N ASN A 80 4.46 22.80 5.90
CA ASN A 80 4.00 23.49 7.11
C ASN A 80 2.56 23.19 7.54
N ILE A 81 2.00 22.06 7.10
CA ILE A 81 0.69 21.63 7.60
C ILE A 81 0.86 21.12 9.03
N PRO A 82 0.05 21.62 10.00
CA PRO A 82 0.14 21.14 11.37
C PRO A 82 -0.28 19.67 11.46
N GLN A 83 0.40 18.94 12.35
CA GLN A 83 0.07 17.55 12.62
C GLN A 83 -1.31 17.44 13.25
N LYS A 84 -2.13 16.52 12.73
CA LYS A 84 -3.49 16.29 13.23
C LYS A 84 -3.67 14.81 13.56
N ARG A 85 -4.54 14.53 14.53
CA ARG A 85 -4.96 13.17 14.82
C ARG A 85 -6.20 12.86 14.00
N ILE A 86 -6.14 11.79 13.21
CA ILE A 86 -7.22 11.38 12.32
C ILE A 86 -7.52 9.92 12.59
N ALA A 87 -8.81 9.59 12.75
CA ALA A 87 -9.27 8.22 12.87
C ALA A 87 -9.80 7.75 11.52
N LEU A 88 -9.40 6.54 11.12
CA LEU A 88 -9.91 5.87 9.92
C LEU A 88 -10.65 4.60 10.33
N ILE A 89 -11.86 4.44 9.79
CA ILE A 89 -12.63 3.22 9.97
C ILE A 89 -12.65 2.48 8.63
N LEU A 90 -11.93 1.37 8.56
CA LEU A 90 -11.76 0.62 7.33
C LEU A 90 -12.55 -0.69 7.39
N ALA A 91 -13.02 -1.15 6.23
CA ALA A 91 -13.64 -2.46 6.13
C ALA A 91 -12.59 -3.54 6.37
N GLY A 92 -12.83 -4.42 7.35
CA GLY A 92 -11.86 -5.43 7.76
C GLY A 92 -11.87 -6.72 6.96
N ASN A 93 -12.84 -6.87 6.05
CA ASN A 93 -13.05 -8.12 5.29
C ASN A 93 -12.57 -8.05 3.84
N ILE A 94 -12.05 -6.90 3.39
CA ILE A 94 -11.63 -6.68 2.00
C ILE A 94 -10.20 -6.16 2.00
N PRO A 95 -9.24 -6.88 1.38
CA PRO A 95 -7.87 -6.40 1.29
C PRO A 95 -7.77 -5.08 0.53
N LEU A 96 -7.07 -4.13 1.08
CA LEU A 96 -6.71 -2.85 0.45
C LEU A 96 -7.88 -1.93 0.10
N VAL A 97 -9.11 -2.23 0.54
CA VAL A 97 -10.28 -1.40 0.23
C VAL A 97 -10.15 0.03 0.78
N GLY A 98 -9.53 0.20 1.93
CA GLY A 98 -9.31 1.51 2.55
C GLY A 98 -7.90 2.05 2.37
N PHE A 99 -7.08 1.42 1.56
CA PHE A 99 -5.66 1.77 1.45
C PHE A 99 -5.46 3.18 0.91
N HIS A 100 -6.27 3.60 -0.05
CA HIS A 100 -6.18 4.97 -0.60
C HIS A 100 -6.42 6.02 0.50
N ASP A 101 -7.41 5.81 1.36
CA ASP A 101 -7.69 6.73 2.46
C ASP A 101 -6.55 6.78 3.46
N LEU A 102 -5.96 5.62 3.77
CA LEU A 102 -4.79 5.54 4.64
C LEU A 102 -3.61 6.32 4.04
N LEU A 103 -3.35 6.10 2.76
CA LEU A 103 -2.27 6.77 2.04
C LEU A 103 -2.44 8.29 2.05
N CYS A 104 -3.64 8.77 1.71
CA CYS A 104 -3.94 10.21 1.71
C CYS A 104 -3.80 10.83 3.09
N THR A 105 -4.16 10.09 4.15
CA THR A 105 -4.06 10.58 5.53
C THR A 105 -2.61 10.70 5.98
N LEU A 106 -1.75 9.75 5.60
CA LEU A 106 -0.35 9.70 6.02
C LEU A 106 0.57 10.59 5.18
N LEU A 107 0.24 10.84 3.94
CA LEU A 107 0.99 11.71 3.06
C LEU A 107 0.44 13.14 3.08
#